data_fb399368214204600462e29ebb28b976
#
_entry.id   fb399368214204600462e29ebb28b976
#
_cell.length_a   1.000
_cell.length_b   1.000
_cell.length_c   1.000
_cell.angle_alpha   90.00
_cell.angle_beta   90.00
_cell.angle_gamma   90.00
#
_symmetry.space_group_name_H-M   'P 1'
#
loop_
_entity.id
_entity.type
_entity.pdbx_description
1 polymer ?
#
loop_
_entity_poly.entity_id
_entity_poly.type
_entity_poly.pdbx_seq_one_letter_code
_entity_poly.pdbx_strand_id
1 'polypeptide(L)'
;MKKEMFLLFEGFMRKLIIAIDGPAGSGKSTTAKLVAQKLGYLYIDTGAMYRALTLKVIELGIDPSDEEEIIKVARDTKIELFYENGDLRVLLDGRDVTEKIRSPEVTSLVSVVSAHPKVRDEMVKKQRELGKNGGVVMDGRDIGTVVFPDADLKIFMNADVKERAKRRQKEMKAQGFDVDIDEIIKEIEERDRLDSTREVGPLKKADDAFEIDTTNLTIDEQVEIVLKKAYELINQNSN
;
A
#
# COMPACT_ATOMS: atom_id res chain seq x y z
N MET A 1 8.61 -7.68 37.79
CA MET A 1 9.44 -6.46 37.64
C MET A 1 9.85 -6.14 36.19
N LYS A 2 10.61 -6.96 35.47
CA LYS A 2 10.98 -6.62 34.06
C LYS A 2 9.79 -6.57 33.09
N LYS A 3 8.78 -7.41 33.25
CA LYS A 3 7.57 -7.43 32.40
C LYS A 3 6.62 -6.28 32.67
N GLU A 4 6.50 -5.84 33.90
CA GLU A 4 5.67 -4.70 34.32
C GLU A 4 6.30 -3.36 33.91
N MET A 5 7.64 -3.27 33.97
CA MET A 5 8.37 -2.09 33.50
C MET A 5 8.30 -1.94 31.98
N PHE A 6 8.18 -3.05 31.21
CA PHE A 6 7.99 -3.03 29.75
C PHE A 6 6.59 -2.50 29.38
N LEU A 7 5.55 -2.93 30.10
CA LEU A 7 4.15 -2.48 29.91
C LEU A 7 3.94 -0.99 30.26
N LEU A 8 4.71 -0.44 31.20
CA LEU A 8 4.65 0.98 31.56
C LEU A 8 5.33 1.88 30.50
N PHE A 9 6.27 1.35 29.72
CA PHE A 9 6.92 2.07 28.62
C PHE A 9 6.09 2.08 27.32
N GLU A 10 5.24 1.09 27.08
CA GLU A 10 4.36 1.05 25.90
C GLU A 10 3.31 2.19 25.86
N GLY A 11 2.94 2.75 27.01
CA GLY A 11 1.96 3.82 27.10
C GLY A 11 2.47 5.23 26.72
N PHE A 12 3.79 5.42 26.57
CA PHE A 12 4.40 6.72 26.31
C PHE A 12 5.13 6.87 24.98
N MET A 13 5.28 5.78 24.20
CA MET A 13 5.93 5.90 22.89
C MET A 13 4.97 6.49 21.86
N ARG A 14 5.40 7.57 21.21
CA ARG A 14 4.67 8.17 20.09
C ARG A 14 4.43 7.12 19.00
N LYS A 15 3.16 6.93 18.65
CA LYS A 15 2.74 6.05 17.56
C LYS A 15 2.86 6.79 16.23
N LEU A 16 3.84 6.44 15.42
CA LEU A 16 4.10 7.10 14.15
C LEU A 16 3.05 6.73 13.09
N ILE A 17 2.84 7.64 12.14
CA ILE A 17 2.27 7.37 10.83
C ILE A 17 3.43 7.23 9.85
N ILE A 18 3.61 6.05 9.26
CA ILE A 18 4.67 5.77 8.29
C ILE A 18 4.03 5.58 6.91
N ALA A 19 4.35 6.47 5.99
CA ALA A 19 3.92 6.42 4.60
C ALA A 19 5.01 5.79 3.73
N ILE A 20 4.66 4.76 2.95
CA ILE A 20 5.59 4.10 2.02
C ILE A 20 4.99 4.13 0.62
N ASP A 21 5.50 5.01 -0.23
CA ASP A 21 5.05 5.15 -1.61
C ASP A 21 6.06 4.58 -2.60
N GLY A 22 5.61 4.30 -3.81
CA GLY A 22 6.47 3.82 -4.89
C GLY A 22 5.72 3.02 -5.96
N PRO A 23 6.36 2.73 -7.10
CA PRO A 23 5.76 2.02 -8.21
C PRO A 23 5.45 0.55 -7.89
N ALA A 24 4.74 -0.12 -8.80
CA ALA A 24 4.46 -1.54 -8.69
C ALA A 24 5.76 -2.37 -8.73
N GLY A 25 5.89 -3.41 -7.88
CA GLY A 25 7.07 -4.28 -7.84
C GLY A 25 8.30 -3.68 -7.15
N SER A 26 8.25 -2.48 -6.55
CA SER A 26 9.36 -1.87 -5.81
C SER A 26 9.66 -2.54 -4.45
N GLY A 27 8.87 -3.52 -4.00
CA GLY A 27 9.04 -4.20 -2.71
C GLY A 27 8.32 -3.54 -1.53
N LYS A 28 7.68 -2.38 -1.74
CA LYS A 28 7.06 -1.58 -0.66
C LYS A 28 6.07 -2.34 0.21
N SER A 29 5.17 -3.15 -0.37
CA SER A 29 4.14 -3.86 0.42
C SER A 29 4.74 -4.92 1.33
N THR A 30 5.75 -5.66 0.86
CA THR A 30 6.46 -6.63 1.69
C THR A 30 7.23 -5.94 2.81
N THR A 31 7.95 -4.86 2.48
CA THR A 31 8.69 -4.06 3.46
C THR A 31 7.76 -3.43 4.48
N ALA A 32 6.66 -2.79 4.04
CA ALA A 32 5.67 -2.16 4.91
C ALA A 32 5.05 -3.16 5.90
N LYS A 33 4.66 -4.35 5.42
CA LYS A 33 4.12 -5.43 6.25
C LYS A 33 5.11 -5.83 7.35
N LEU A 34 6.38 -6.08 6.99
CA LEU A 34 7.40 -6.51 7.94
C LEU A 34 7.79 -5.41 8.94
N VAL A 35 7.87 -4.16 8.48
CA VAL A 35 8.10 -3.00 9.35
C VAL A 35 6.96 -2.86 10.36
N ALA A 36 5.70 -2.93 9.91
CA ALA A 36 4.55 -2.87 10.79
C ALA A 36 4.57 -3.98 11.85
N GLN A 37 4.88 -5.21 11.45
CA GLN A 37 5.01 -6.36 12.38
C GLN A 37 6.09 -6.11 13.44
N LYS A 38 7.27 -5.62 13.04
CA LYS A 38 8.39 -5.37 13.96
C LYS A 38 8.13 -4.20 14.92
N LEU A 39 7.34 -3.21 14.50
CA LEU A 39 6.93 -2.07 15.34
C LEU A 39 5.67 -2.33 16.16
N GLY A 40 4.94 -3.42 15.93
CA GLY A 40 3.62 -3.65 16.52
C GLY A 40 2.55 -2.67 16.00
N TYR A 41 2.70 -2.20 14.76
CA TYR A 41 1.81 -1.24 14.10
C TYR A 41 0.81 -1.94 13.19
N LEU A 42 -0.29 -1.26 12.89
CA LEU A 42 -1.23 -1.71 11.87
C LEU A 42 -0.62 -1.49 10.47
N TYR A 43 -0.63 -2.52 9.63
CA TYR A 43 -0.29 -2.38 8.21
C TYR A 43 -1.56 -2.15 7.39
N ILE A 44 -1.54 -1.16 6.49
CA ILE A 44 -2.65 -0.81 5.60
C ILE A 44 -2.17 -0.85 4.15
N ASP A 45 -2.62 -1.85 3.40
CA ASP A 45 -2.42 -1.99 1.95
C ASP A 45 -3.53 -1.22 1.20
N THR A 46 -3.25 0.02 0.79
CA THR A 46 -4.24 0.82 0.06
C THR A 46 -4.50 0.27 -1.34
N GLY A 47 -3.53 -0.40 -1.94
CA GLY A 47 -3.70 -1.10 -3.20
C GLY A 47 -4.72 -2.24 -3.09
N ALA A 48 -4.72 -2.98 -1.98
CA ALA A 48 -5.74 -3.99 -1.70
C ALA A 48 -7.12 -3.37 -1.53
N MET A 49 -7.23 -2.19 -0.90
CA MET A 49 -8.50 -1.47 -0.79
C MET A 49 -9.07 -1.07 -2.15
N TYR A 50 -8.25 -0.49 -3.04
CA TYR A 50 -8.69 -0.16 -4.41
C TYR A 50 -9.05 -1.41 -5.22
N ARG A 51 -8.31 -2.51 -5.08
CA ARG A 51 -8.64 -3.78 -5.72
C ARG A 51 -9.96 -4.37 -5.21
N ALA A 52 -10.26 -4.25 -3.92
CA ALA A 52 -11.54 -4.68 -3.36
C ALA A 52 -12.71 -3.87 -3.93
N LEU A 53 -12.56 -2.56 -4.06
CA LEU A 53 -13.54 -1.72 -4.74
C LEU A 53 -13.70 -2.11 -6.21
N THR A 54 -12.58 -2.32 -6.93
CA THR A 54 -12.60 -2.75 -8.33
C THR A 54 -13.31 -4.08 -8.51
N LEU A 55 -13.06 -5.05 -7.62
CA LEU A 55 -13.77 -6.32 -7.64
C LEU A 55 -15.28 -6.12 -7.52
N LYS A 56 -15.73 -5.25 -6.61
CA LYS A 56 -17.16 -4.95 -6.45
C LYS A 56 -17.76 -4.29 -7.69
N VAL A 57 -17.04 -3.37 -8.32
CA VAL A 57 -17.44 -2.75 -9.60
C VAL A 57 -17.66 -3.82 -10.67
N ILE A 58 -16.72 -4.77 -10.79
CA ILE A 58 -16.82 -5.90 -11.73
C ILE A 58 -18.03 -6.79 -11.38
N GLU A 59 -18.19 -7.21 -10.11
CA GLU A 59 -19.28 -8.08 -9.66
C GLU A 59 -20.67 -7.44 -9.87
N LEU A 60 -20.77 -6.12 -9.87
CA LEU A 60 -22.00 -5.38 -10.16
C LEU A 60 -22.22 -5.09 -11.64
N GLY A 61 -21.27 -5.43 -12.52
CA GLY A 61 -21.34 -5.16 -13.96
C GLY A 61 -21.30 -3.66 -14.31
N ILE A 62 -20.70 -2.83 -13.45
CA ILE A 62 -20.57 -1.39 -13.67
C ILE A 62 -19.39 -1.16 -14.62
N ASP A 63 -19.57 -0.23 -15.58
CA ASP A 63 -18.49 0.21 -16.45
C ASP A 63 -17.37 0.87 -15.61
N PRO A 64 -16.11 0.37 -15.68
CA PRO A 64 -14.99 0.96 -14.95
C PRO A 64 -14.71 2.43 -15.28
N SER A 65 -15.26 2.97 -16.36
CA SER A 65 -15.19 4.39 -16.73
C SER A 65 -16.31 5.26 -16.14
N ASP A 66 -17.36 4.67 -15.55
CA ASP A 66 -18.49 5.38 -14.95
C ASP A 66 -18.19 5.82 -13.51
N GLU A 67 -17.55 6.99 -13.37
CA GLU A 67 -17.22 7.57 -12.07
C GLU A 67 -18.46 7.74 -11.16
N GLU A 68 -19.60 8.16 -11.72
CA GLU A 68 -20.80 8.48 -10.92
C GLU A 68 -21.43 7.22 -10.30
N GLU A 69 -21.40 6.08 -10.98
CA GLU A 69 -21.85 4.82 -10.40
C GLU A 69 -20.81 4.26 -9.43
N ILE A 70 -19.51 4.32 -9.77
CA ILE A 70 -18.43 3.82 -8.91
C ILE A 70 -18.37 4.57 -7.57
N ILE A 71 -18.60 5.90 -7.56
CA ILE A 71 -18.58 6.66 -6.30
C ILE A 71 -19.72 6.25 -5.37
N LYS A 72 -20.90 5.92 -5.88
CA LYS A 72 -22.00 5.38 -5.06
C LYS A 72 -21.57 4.07 -4.40
N VAL A 73 -21.00 3.16 -5.19
CA VAL A 73 -20.46 1.89 -4.67
C VAL A 73 -19.37 2.15 -3.63
N ALA A 74 -18.43 3.06 -3.90
CA ALA A 74 -17.33 3.35 -2.98
C ALA A 74 -17.81 3.86 -1.62
N ARG A 75 -18.87 4.67 -1.58
CA ARG A 75 -19.47 5.18 -0.33
C ARG A 75 -20.05 4.06 0.53
N ASP A 76 -20.84 3.19 -0.09
CA ASP A 76 -21.60 2.16 0.61
C ASP A 76 -20.78 0.89 0.90
N THR A 77 -19.61 0.75 0.27
CA THR A 77 -18.77 -0.43 0.42
C THR A 77 -17.99 -0.40 1.74
N LYS A 78 -18.10 -1.48 2.51
CA LYS A 78 -17.27 -1.72 3.68
C LYS A 78 -16.06 -2.57 3.27
N ILE A 79 -14.86 -2.00 3.44
CA ILE A 79 -13.58 -2.69 3.22
C ILE A 79 -12.87 -2.79 4.55
N GLU A 80 -12.56 -4.01 4.98
CA GLU A 80 -11.89 -4.29 6.24
C GLU A 80 -10.56 -5.02 5.96
N LEU A 81 -9.52 -4.58 6.64
CA LEU A 81 -8.20 -5.18 6.58
C LEU A 81 -7.89 -5.73 7.98
N PHE A 82 -7.54 -6.99 8.08
CA PHE A 82 -7.11 -7.58 9.35
C PHE A 82 -6.02 -8.63 9.12
N TYR A 83 -5.37 -9.04 10.20
CA TYR A 83 -4.31 -10.03 10.15
C TYR A 83 -4.77 -11.34 10.77
N GLU A 84 -4.58 -12.41 10.03
CA GLU A 84 -4.78 -13.77 10.50
C GLU A 84 -3.50 -14.58 10.27
N ASN A 85 -2.92 -15.11 11.33
CA ASN A 85 -1.65 -15.86 11.29
C ASN A 85 -0.48 -15.13 10.62
N GLY A 86 -0.45 -13.80 10.69
CA GLY A 86 0.57 -12.96 10.06
C GLY A 86 0.28 -12.60 8.60
N ASP A 87 -0.80 -13.09 8.01
CA ASP A 87 -1.23 -12.76 6.65
C ASP A 87 -2.36 -11.73 6.65
N LEU A 88 -2.26 -10.80 5.68
CA LEU A 88 -3.30 -9.81 5.45
C LEU A 88 -4.54 -10.48 4.85
N ARG A 89 -5.68 -10.29 5.50
CA ARG A 89 -7.00 -10.65 4.99
C ARG A 89 -7.78 -9.41 4.61
N VAL A 90 -8.53 -9.50 3.54
CA VAL A 90 -9.36 -8.41 3.02
C VAL A 90 -10.81 -8.86 2.97
N LEU A 91 -11.65 -8.18 3.75
CA LEU A 91 -13.10 -8.39 3.66
C LEU A 91 -13.75 -7.27 2.84
N LEU A 92 -14.63 -7.68 1.96
CA LEU A 92 -15.51 -6.82 1.17
C LEU A 92 -16.95 -7.12 1.58
N ASP A 93 -17.58 -6.19 2.27
CA ASP A 93 -18.93 -6.36 2.83
C ASP A 93 -19.09 -7.67 3.63
N GLY A 94 -18.06 -7.98 4.44
CA GLY A 94 -18.01 -9.16 5.28
C GLY A 94 -17.58 -10.47 4.57
N ARG A 95 -17.35 -10.47 3.25
CA ARG A 95 -16.83 -11.63 2.50
C ARG A 95 -15.32 -11.56 2.37
N ASP A 96 -14.61 -12.64 2.64
CA ASP A 96 -13.18 -12.73 2.34
C ASP A 96 -12.96 -12.73 0.81
N VAL A 97 -12.20 -11.74 0.34
CA VAL A 97 -11.88 -11.55 -1.07
C VAL A 97 -10.36 -11.52 -1.31
N THR A 98 -9.57 -11.92 -0.32
CA THR A 98 -8.10 -11.83 -0.31
C THR A 98 -7.45 -12.35 -1.58
N GLU A 99 -7.89 -13.50 -2.08
CA GLU A 99 -7.37 -14.09 -3.31
C GLU A 99 -8.00 -13.44 -4.56
N LYS A 100 -9.31 -13.18 -4.52
CA LYS A 100 -10.05 -12.66 -5.68
C LYS A 100 -9.56 -11.28 -6.13
N ILE A 101 -9.17 -10.42 -5.20
CA ILE A 101 -8.65 -9.08 -5.52
C ILE A 101 -7.31 -9.09 -6.26
N ARG A 102 -6.67 -10.26 -6.39
CA ARG A 102 -5.40 -10.46 -7.09
C ARG A 102 -5.58 -11.07 -8.49
N SER A 103 -6.82 -11.32 -8.92
CA SER A 103 -7.13 -11.87 -10.25
C SER A 103 -6.58 -10.96 -11.36
N PRO A 104 -6.28 -11.52 -12.55
CA PRO A 104 -5.87 -10.74 -13.71
C PRO A 104 -6.88 -9.65 -14.08
N GLU A 105 -8.17 -9.96 -14.02
CA GLU A 105 -9.27 -9.03 -14.33
C GLU A 105 -9.25 -7.80 -13.39
N VAL A 106 -9.18 -8.01 -12.08
CA VAL A 106 -9.06 -6.90 -11.11
C VAL A 106 -7.77 -6.12 -11.34
N THR A 107 -6.67 -6.82 -11.65
CA THR A 107 -5.37 -6.20 -11.85
C THR A 107 -5.35 -5.28 -13.08
N SER A 108 -6.03 -5.64 -14.17
CA SER A 108 -6.12 -4.83 -15.39
C SER A 108 -6.97 -3.56 -15.21
N LEU A 109 -8.00 -3.61 -14.36
CA LEU A 109 -8.97 -2.52 -14.20
C LEU A 109 -8.70 -1.59 -13.02
N VAL A 110 -7.89 -2.01 -12.03
CA VAL A 110 -7.68 -1.22 -10.81
C VAL A 110 -7.08 0.16 -11.08
N SER A 111 -6.25 0.32 -12.09
CA SER A 111 -5.67 1.63 -12.44
C SER A 111 -6.73 2.58 -13.00
N VAL A 112 -7.69 2.08 -13.78
CA VAL A 112 -8.81 2.86 -14.30
C VAL A 112 -9.71 3.29 -13.15
N VAL A 113 -10.20 2.37 -12.33
CA VAL A 113 -11.08 2.67 -11.18
C VAL A 113 -10.41 3.63 -10.19
N SER A 114 -9.12 3.44 -9.90
CA SER A 114 -8.38 4.30 -8.97
C SER A 114 -7.98 5.67 -9.54
N ALA A 115 -8.17 5.93 -10.83
CA ALA A 115 -7.87 7.21 -11.45
C ALA A 115 -9.00 8.25 -11.26
N HIS A 116 -10.24 7.81 -11.01
CA HIS A 116 -11.37 8.71 -10.85
C HIS A 116 -11.25 9.63 -9.63
N PRO A 117 -11.26 10.97 -9.80
CA PRO A 117 -11.03 11.92 -8.71
C PRO A 117 -11.97 11.74 -7.52
N LYS A 118 -13.28 11.66 -7.77
CA LYS A 118 -14.29 11.53 -6.71
C LYS A 118 -14.23 10.19 -5.97
N VAL A 119 -13.86 9.13 -6.68
CA VAL A 119 -13.63 7.80 -6.07
C VAL A 119 -12.42 7.85 -5.15
N ARG A 120 -11.35 8.53 -5.57
CA ARG A 120 -10.17 8.74 -4.72
C ARG A 120 -10.51 9.49 -3.45
N ASP A 121 -11.30 10.57 -3.55
CA ASP A 121 -11.72 11.35 -2.38
C ASP A 121 -12.41 10.48 -1.32
N GLU A 122 -13.29 9.58 -1.72
CA GLU A 122 -13.95 8.66 -0.79
C GLU A 122 -12.97 7.62 -0.21
N MET A 123 -12.08 7.09 -1.04
CA MET A 123 -11.07 6.12 -0.57
C MET A 123 -10.06 6.75 0.38
N VAL A 124 -9.60 7.98 0.12
CA VAL A 124 -8.71 8.75 1.00
C VAL A 124 -9.37 8.99 2.36
N LYS A 125 -10.67 9.33 2.42
CA LYS A 125 -11.40 9.44 3.69
C LYS A 125 -11.35 8.15 4.50
N LYS A 126 -11.62 7.01 3.85
CA LYS A 126 -11.56 5.68 4.50
C LYS A 126 -10.15 5.35 4.98
N GLN A 127 -9.12 5.65 4.18
CA GLN A 127 -7.72 5.43 4.53
C GLN A 127 -7.28 6.29 5.72
N ARG A 128 -7.64 7.57 5.74
CA ARG A 128 -7.37 8.48 6.86
C ARG A 128 -8.03 8.02 8.15
N GLU A 129 -9.26 7.53 8.09
CA GLU A 129 -9.97 7.01 9.26
C GLU A 129 -9.24 5.81 9.88
N LEU A 130 -8.68 4.90 9.05
CA LEU A 130 -7.89 3.77 9.53
C LEU A 130 -6.58 4.19 10.22
N GLY A 131 -5.96 5.27 9.78
CA GLY A 131 -4.65 5.71 10.30
C GLY A 131 -4.72 6.85 11.31
N LYS A 132 -5.90 7.39 11.65
CA LYS A 132 -6.06 8.62 12.45
C LYS A 132 -5.42 8.61 13.83
N ASN A 133 -5.24 7.44 14.43
CA ASN A 133 -4.69 7.28 15.79
C ASN A 133 -3.17 7.01 15.78
N GLY A 134 -2.50 7.06 14.63
CA GLY A 134 -1.12 6.65 14.48
C GLY A 134 -0.88 5.15 14.74
N GLY A 135 0.38 4.75 14.84
CA GLY A 135 0.75 3.35 14.95
C GLY A 135 0.41 2.57 13.68
N VAL A 136 0.64 3.19 12.52
CA VAL A 136 0.32 2.60 11.21
C VAL A 136 1.50 2.68 10.26
N VAL A 137 1.64 1.65 9.42
CA VAL A 137 2.46 1.67 8.21
C VAL A 137 1.50 1.50 7.03
N MET A 138 1.43 2.49 6.18
CA MET A 138 0.53 2.49 5.03
C MET A 138 1.33 2.54 3.74
N ASP A 139 1.06 1.63 2.81
CA ASP A 139 1.70 1.66 1.50
C ASP A 139 0.74 1.99 0.36
N GLY A 140 1.27 2.71 -0.64
CA GLY A 140 0.48 3.13 -1.79
C GLY A 140 1.28 3.81 -2.89
N ARG A 141 0.71 4.92 -3.41
CA ARG A 141 1.29 5.75 -4.47
C ARG A 141 1.40 7.22 -4.08
N ASP A 142 0.55 7.63 -3.17
CA ASP A 142 0.32 9.02 -2.79
C ASP A 142 0.02 9.17 -1.29
N ILE A 143 0.50 8.23 -0.48
CA ILE A 143 0.25 8.24 0.95
C ILE A 143 0.88 9.49 1.58
N GLY A 144 2.18 9.73 1.30
CA GLY A 144 2.92 10.87 1.84
C GLY A 144 2.64 12.20 1.15
N THR A 145 1.89 12.22 0.04
CA THR A 145 1.54 13.46 -0.68
C THR A 145 0.08 13.85 -0.53
N VAL A 146 -0.85 12.88 -0.37
CA VAL A 146 -2.29 13.13 -0.35
C VAL A 146 -2.95 12.56 0.91
N VAL A 147 -2.73 11.28 1.24
CA VAL A 147 -3.45 10.64 2.35
C VAL A 147 -3.00 11.20 3.70
N PHE A 148 -1.70 11.16 3.96
CA PHE A 148 -1.05 11.71 5.15
C PHE A 148 0.14 12.62 4.77
N PRO A 149 -0.16 13.85 4.27
CA PRO A 149 0.90 14.80 3.92
C PRO A 149 1.77 15.19 5.13
N ASP A 150 1.26 15.00 6.33
CA ASP A 150 1.97 15.25 7.60
C ASP A 150 2.42 13.94 8.28
N ALA A 151 2.59 12.83 7.52
CA ALA A 151 3.12 11.58 8.06
C ALA A 151 4.48 11.80 8.72
N ASP A 152 4.71 11.15 9.87
CA ASP A 152 5.94 11.29 10.65
C ASP A 152 7.18 10.78 9.91
N LEU A 153 7.01 9.74 9.10
CA LEU A 153 8.04 9.18 8.24
C LEU A 153 7.46 8.92 6.85
N LYS A 154 8.08 9.52 5.84
CA LYS A 154 7.75 9.28 4.44
C LYS A 154 8.90 8.59 3.74
N ILE A 155 8.61 7.48 3.12
CA ILE A 155 9.54 6.66 2.35
C ILE A 155 9.04 6.59 0.91
N PHE A 156 9.94 6.78 -0.05
CA PHE A 156 9.68 6.51 -1.44
C PHE A 156 10.60 5.38 -1.91
N MET A 157 9.99 4.23 -2.24
CA MET A 157 10.73 3.06 -2.69
C MET A 157 10.68 2.95 -4.21
N ASN A 158 11.84 2.87 -4.83
CA ASN A 158 11.98 2.67 -6.26
C ASN A 158 12.86 1.45 -6.56
N ALA A 159 12.80 0.94 -7.80
CA ALA A 159 13.69 -0.07 -8.32
C ALA A 159 13.70 -0.02 -9.86
N ASP A 160 14.78 -0.48 -10.46
CA ASP A 160 14.88 -0.67 -11.92
C ASP A 160 13.71 -1.50 -12.45
N VAL A 161 13.17 -1.11 -13.60
CA VAL A 161 11.98 -1.75 -14.19
C VAL A 161 12.19 -3.24 -14.48
N LYS A 162 13.40 -3.63 -14.93
CA LYS A 162 13.73 -5.04 -15.21
C LYS A 162 13.76 -5.85 -13.93
N GLU A 163 14.27 -5.27 -12.83
CA GLU A 163 14.27 -5.95 -11.53
C GLU A 163 12.85 -6.12 -11.00
N ARG A 164 12.00 -5.11 -11.14
CA ARG A 164 10.56 -5.19 -10.79
C ARG A 164 9.83 -6.24 -11.63
N ALA A 165 10.15 -6.34 -12.91
CA ALA A 165 9.59 -7.35 -13.80
C ALA A 165 10.04 -8.77 -13.41
N LYS A 166 11.31 -8.98 -13.05
CA LYS A 166 11.80 -10.28 -12.54
C LYS A 166 11.07 -10.71 -11.26
N ARG A 167 10.89 -9.77 -10.30
CA ARG A 167 10.12 -10.03 -9.07
C ARG A 167 8.71 -10.46 -9.40
N ARG A 168 8.03 -9.71 -10.29
CA ARG A 168 6.67 -10.02 -10.73
C ARG A 168 6.57 -11.36 -11.47
N GLN A 169 7.51 -11.66 -12.37
CA GLN A 169 7.57 -12.94 -13.07
C GLN A 169 7.70 -14.11 -12.09
N LYS A 170 8.56 -13.96 -11.06
CA LYS A 170 8.71 -14.98 -10.02
C LYS A 170 7.41 -15.22 -9.24
N GLU A 171 6.70 -14.16 -8.90
CA GLU A 171 5.37 -14.26 -8.25
C GLU A 171 4.36 -14.97 -9.12
N MET A 172 4.28 -14.62 -10.42
CA MET A 172 3.35 -15.24 -11.39
C MET A 172 3.68 -16.71 -11.61
N LYS A 173 4.96 -17.06 -11.73
CA LYS A 173 5.39 -18.47 -11.83
C LYS A 173 5.00 -19.30 -10.61
N ALA A 174 5.12 -18.74 -9.42
CA ALA A 174 4.68 -19.39 -8.19
C ALA A 174 3.16 -19.65 -8.15
N GLN A 175 2.38 -18.86 -8.90
CA GLN A 175 0.93 -19.02 -9.07
C GLN A 175 0.56 -19.89 -10.28
N GLY A 176 1.54 -20.44 -11.01
CA GLY A 176 1.34 -21.32 -12.18
C GLY A 176 1.20 -20.59 -13.52
N PHE A 177 1.48 -19.28 -13.56
CA PHE A 177 1.47 -18.49 -14.80
C PHE A 177 2.89 -18.34 -15.34
N ASP A 178 3.10 -18.71 -16.60
CA ASP A 178 4.37 -18.49 -17.31
C ASP A 178 4.17 -17.37 -18.32
N VAL A 179 4.65 -16.16 -17.99
CA VAL A 179 4.51 -14.95 -18.79
C VAL A 179 5.88 -14.46 -19.21
N ASP A 180 5.99 -13.98 -20.43
CA ASP A 180 7.22 -13.40 -20.97
C ASP A 180 7.62 -12.14 -20.19
N ILE A 181 8.92 -11.99 -19.93
CA ILE A 181 9.42 -10.86 -19.13
C ILE A 181 9.22 -9.51 -19.83
N ASP A 182 9.29 -9.48 -21.17
CA ASP A 182 9.12 -8.24 -21.94
C ASP A 182 7.64 -7.80 -21.94
N GLU A 183 6.70 -8.74 -21.85
CA GLU A 183 5.29 -8.41 -21.62
C GLU A 183 5.08 -7.81 -20.24
N ILE A 184 5.67 -8.40 -19.21
CA ILE A 184 5.60 -7.88 -17.83
C ILE A 184 6.23 -6.47 -17.73
N ILE A 185 7.35 -6.21 -18.41
CA ILE A 185 7.97 -4.88 -18.46
C ILE A 185 6.98 -3.87 -19.04
N LYS A 186 6.37 -4.17 -20.18
CA LYS A 186 5.38 -3.27 -20.82
C LYS A 186 4.19 -2.99 -19.90
N GLU A 187 3.67 -4.01 -19.23
CA GLU A 187 2.58 -3.83 -18.26
C GLU A 187 2.98 -2.92 -17.09
N ILE A 188 4.20 -3.10 -16.56
CA ILE A 188 4.73 -2.28 -15.47
C ILE A 188 4.91 -0.83 -15.93
N GLU A 189 5.51 -0.61 -17.08
CA GLU A 189 5.74 0.74 -17.63
C GLU A 189 4.41 1.47 -17.90
N GLU A 190 3.44 0.79 -18.49
CA GLU A 190 2.12 1.39 -18.73
C GLU A 190 1.41 1.72 -17.42
N ARG A 191 1.49 0.85 -16.43
CA ARG A 191 0.94 1.09 -15.12
C ARG A 191 1.60 2.28 -14.41
N ASP A 192 2.93 2.35 -14.46
CA ASP A 192 3.69 3.47 -13.87
C ASP A 192 3.33 4.78 -14.57
N ARG A 193 3.15 4.76 -15.89
CA ARG A 193 2.68 5.90 -16.66
C ARG A 193 1.30 6.36 -16.18
N LEU A 194 0.34 5.44 -16.08
CA LEU A 194 -1.02 5.74 -15.60
C LEU A 194 -1.00 6.29 -14.17
N ASP A 195 -0.27 5.64 -13.25
CA ASP A 195 -0.16 6.06 -11.86
C ASP A 195 0.50 7.44 -11.73
N SER A 196 1.47 7.79 -12.59
CA SER A 196 2.22 9.05 -12.52
C SER A 196 1.53 10.22 -13.24
N THR A 197 0.68 9.94 -14.24
CA THR A 197 0.03 10.99 -15.06
C THR A 197 -1.42 11.27 -14.67
N ARG A 198 -1.99 10.51 -13.72
CA ARG A 198 -3.36 10.78 -13.25
C ARG A 198 -3.45 12.15 -12.59
N GLU A 199 -4.61 12.79 -12.76
CA GLU A 199 -4.86 14.16 -12.30
C GLU A 199 -4.81 14.30 -10.78
N VAL A 200 -5.39 13.33 -10.05
CA VAL A 200 -5.49 13.36 -8.58
C VAL A 200 -4.64 12.26 -7.97
N GLY A 201 -3.78 12.63 -7.02
CA GLY A 201 -2.88 11.74 -6.29
C GLY A 201 -1.92 10.98 -7.21
N PRO A 202 -1.17 11.65 -8.11
CA PRO A 202 -0.20 10.97 -8.97
C PRO A 202 0.89 10.29 -8.12
N LEU A 203 1.47 9.22 -8.67
CA LEU A 203 2.68 8.63 -8.10
C LEU A 203 3.81 9.65 -8.17
N LYS A 204 4.11 10.27 -7.05
CA LYS A 204 5.16 11.29 -6.91
C LYS A 204 5.82 11.17 -5.55
N LYS A 205 7.14 11.28 -5.52
CA LYS A 205 7.88 11.37 -4.27
C LYS A 205 7.52 12.69 -3.55
N ALA A 206 7.13 12.62 -2.29
CA ALA A 206 6.97 13.81 -1.45
C ALA A 206 8.35 14.47 -1.24
N ASP A 207 8.38 15.80 -1.13
CA ASP A 207 9.63 16.56 -1.09
C ASP A 207 10.49 16.20 0.13
N ASP A 208 9.87 15.81 1.23
CA ASP A 208 10.48 15.37 2.49
C ASP A 208 10.60 13.84 2.61
N ALA A 209 10.28 13.07 1.56
CA ALA A 209 10.38 11.62 1.60
C ALA A 209 11.83 11.14 1.42
N PHE A 210 12.23 10.21 2.31
CA PHE A 210 13.49 9.48 2.16
C PHE A 210 13.35 8.44 1.04
N GLU A 211 14.23 8.52 0.05
CA GLU A 211 14.22 7.61 -1.09
C GLU A 211 15.07 6.38 -0.83
N ILE A 212 14.55 5.20 -1.21
CA ILE A 212 15.25 3.92 -1.16
C ILE A 212 15.23 3.30 -2.56
N ASP A 213 16.40 3.18 -3.19
CA ASP A 213 16.55 2.33 -4.37
C ASP A 213 16.72 0.88 -3.91
N THR A 214 15.71 0.07 -4.22
CA THR A 214 15.65 -1.34 -3.80
C THR A 214 16.17 -2.30 -4.86
N THR A 215 16.74 -1.81 -5.97
CA THR A 215 17.18 -2.62 -7.10
C THR A 215 18.08 -3.78 -6.67
N ASN A 216 19.05 -3.49 -5.79
CA ASN A 216 20.05 -4.47 -5.33
C ASN A 216 19.89 -4.82 -3.84
N LEU A 217 18.81 -4.43 -3.18
CA LEU A 217 18.57 -4.67 -1.77
C LEU A 217 17.72 -5.93 -1.55
N THR A 218 18.12 -6.73 -0.58
CA THR A 218 17.26 -7.77 -0.02
C THR A 218 16.11 -7.15 0.76
N ILE A 219 15.04 -7.92 1.00
CA ILE A 219 13.91 -7.46 1.81
C ILE A 219 14.35 -7.10 3.23
N ASP A 220 15.25 -7.88 3.83
CA ASP A 220 15.74 -7.61 5.19
C ASP A 220 16.48 -6.27 5.26
N GLU A 221 17.35 -5.96 4.30
CA GLU A 221 18.03 -4.67 4.22
C GLU A 221 17.06 -3.51 4.05
N GLN A 222 16.03 -3.66 3.20
CA GLN A 222 14.97 -2.66 3.04
C GLN A 222 14.25 -2.38 4.37
N VAL A 223 13.89 -3.46 5.08
CA VAL A 223 13.21 -3.37 6.39
C VAL A 223 14.10 -2.70 7.43
N GLU A 224 15.39 -3.05 7.50
CA GLU A 224 16.33 -2.45 8.45
C GLU A 224 16.51 -0.95 8.22
N ILE A 225 16.59 -0.51 6.95
CA ILE A 225 16.70 0.92 6.61
C ILE A 225 15.46 1.69 7.14
N VAL A 226 14.26 1.17 6.89
CA VAL A 226 13.03 1.83 7.33
C VAL A 226 12.91 1.83 8.85
N LEU A 227 13.20 0.70 9.51
CA LEU A 227 13.17 0.60 10.98
C LEU A 227 14.15 1.55 11.65
N LYS A 228 15.38 1.66 11.11
CA LYS A 228 16.37 2.61 11.62
C LYS A 228 15.81 4.04 11.64
N LYS A 229 15.20 4.47 10.54
CA LYS A 229 14.54 5.78 10.43
C LYS A 229 13.39 5.95 11.42
N ALA A 230 12.55 4.94 11.56
CA ALA A 230 11.44 4.97 12.50
C ALA A 230 11.93 5.08 13.96
N TYR A 231 12.93 4.29 14.36
CA TYR A 231 13.50 4.36 15.71
C TYR A 231 14.22 5.68 16.00
N GLU A 232 14.88 6.29 15.00
CA GLU A 232 15.45 7.65 15.14
C GLU A 232 14.38 8.66 15.54
N LEU A 233 13.18 8.62 14.91
CA LEU A 233 12.08 9.52 15.23
C LEU A 233 11.40 9.20 16.56
N ILE A 234 11.24 7.92 16.91
CA ILE A 234 10.67 7.51 18.20
C ILE A 234 11.56 8.00 19.36
N ASN A 235 12.88 7.87 19.22
CA ASN A 235 13.83 8.22 20.27
C ASN A 235 14.05 9.73 20.40
N GLN A 236 13.96 10.51 19.33
CA GLN A 236 14.09 11.97 19.37
C GLN A 236 13.01 12.66 20.22
N ASN A 237 11.85 12.05 20.37
CA ASN A 237 10.74 12.60 21.13
C ASN A 237 10.65 12.06 22.58
N SER A 238 11.64 11.25 23.01
CA SER A 238 11.72 10.72 24.37
C SER A 238 12.65 11.55 25.28
N ASN A 239 13.22 12.63 24.75
CA ASN A 239 14.01 13.64 25.45
C ASN A 239 13.24 14.96 25.52
#